data_38fa8253b4fa5d794f9404e5ba28104c
#
_entry.id   38fa8253b4fa5d794f9404e5ba28104c
#
_cell.length_a   1.000
_cell.length_b   1.000
_cell.length_c   1.000
_cell.angle_alpha   90.00
_cell.angle_beta   90.00
_cell.angle_gamma   90.00
#
_symmetry.space_group_name_H-M   'P 1'
#
loop_
_entity.id
_entity.type
_entity.pdbx_description
1 polymer ?
#
loop_
_entity_poly.entity_id
_entity_poly.type
_entity_poly.pdbx_seq_one_letter_code
_entity_poly.pdbx_strand_id
1 'polypeptide(L)'
;TAWKWVGYLEVLTGFLITGYYAVVSGWCLQYVYASIMGELHGDPTFVANYFKEFSADPIRPVMWTVAIFLICHFVIIHGVRGGIEKASKVMMPLLFILLLIIVVSSCLLPDAGKGIEFLLKPDFGKVDRNVFLNALGQSFYSMSIGMGCICTYASYFSRQTNLLKSAIQI
;
A
#
# COMPACT_ATOMS: atom_id res chain seq x y z
N THR A 1 -6.73 25.05 -22.97
CA THR A 1 -5.46 25.34 -22.29
C THR A 1 -4.63 24.08 -22.17
N ALA A 2 -3.30 24.16 -22.36
CA ALA A 2 -2.38 23.02 -22.29
C ALA A 2 -2.47 22.23 -20.95
N TRP A 3 -2.86 22.90 -19.89
CA TRP A 3 -3.07 22.30 -18.57
C TRP A 3 -4.12 21.17 -18.50
N LYS A 4 -5.03 21.08 -19.46
CA LYS A 4 -5.98 19.93 -19.54
C LYS A 4 -5.27 18.60 -19.72
N TRP A 5 -4.12 18.58 -20.40
CA TRP A 5 -3.36 17.37 -20.63
C TRP A 5 -2.75 16.82 -19.33
N VAL A 6 -2.37 17.70 -18.40
CA VAL A 6 -1.88 17.27 -17.08
C VAL A 6 -2.97 16.50 -16.34
N GLY A 7 -4.22 16.99 -16.33
CA GLY A 7 -5.33 16.29 -15.72
C GLY A 7 -5.62 14.93 -16.36
N TYR A 8 -5.52 14.80 -17.68
CA TYR A 8 -5.67 13.51 -18.35
C TYR A 8 -4.53 12.53 -17.99
N LEU A 9 -3.30 13.02 -17.87
CA LEU A 9 -2.16 12.21 -17.45
C LEU A 9 -2.32 11.74 -15.99
N GLU A 10 -2.82 12.57 -15.10
CA GLU A 10 -3.11 12.19 -13.71
C GLU A 10 -4.16 11.08 -13.64
N VAL A 11 -5.25 11.19 -14.41
CA VAL A 11 -6.28 10.16 -14.47
C VAL A 11 -5.74 8.85 -15.04
N LEU A 12 -4.95 8.92 -16.11
CA LEU A 12 -4.32 7.74 -16.72
C LEU A 12 -3.36 7.06 -15.73
N THR A 13 -2.54 7.85 -15.03
CA THR A 13 -1.61 7.34 -14.01
C THR A 13 -2.37 6.63 -12.90
N GLY A 14 -3.43 7.25 -12.38
CA GLY A 14 -4.29 6.66 -11.36
C GLY A 14 -4.91 5.34 -11.82
N PHE A 15 -5.38 5.27 -13.07
CA PHE A 15 -5.95 4.06 -13.65
C PHE A 15 -4.93 2.92 -13.73
N LEU A 16 -3.73 3.19 -14.26
CA LEU A 16 -2.66 2.18 -14.39
C LEU A 16 -2.19 1.68 -13.01
N ILE A 17 -2.02 2.58 -12.06
CA ILE A 17 -1.61 2.22 -10.71
C ILE A 17 -2.69 1.38 -10.01
N THR A 18 -3.96 1.73 -10.17
CA THR A 18 -5.08 0.96 -9.61
C THR A 18 -5.08 -0.48 -10.12
N GLY A 19 -4.82 -0.69 -11.42
CA GLY A 19 -4.69 -2.03 -12.00
C GLY A 19 -3.57 -2.83 -11.34
N TYR A 20 -2.40 -2.24 -11.20
CA TYR A 20 -1.26 -2.87 -10.52
C TYR A 20 -1.58 -3.20 -9.05
N TYR A 21 -2.12 -2.24 -8.30
CA TYR A 21 -2.47 -2.45 -6.90
C TYR A 21 -3.53 -3.52 -6.69
N ALA A 22 -4.50 -3.62 -7.58
CA ALA A 22 -5.53 -4.64 -7.49
C ALA A 22 -4.94 -6.05 -7.59
N VAL A 23 -3.98 -6.26 -8.49
CA VAL A 23 -3.28 -7.54 -8.63
C VAL A 23 -2.46 -7.87 -7.39
N VAL A 24 -1.64 -6.92 -6.92
CA VAL A 24 -0.81 -7.12 -5.71
C VAL A 24 -1.69 -7.35 -4.46
N SER A 25 -2.79 -6.62 -4.33
CA SER A 25 -3.74 -6.83 -3.24
C SER A 25 -4.41 -8.21 -3.32
N GLY A 26 -4.69 -8.71 -4.53
CA GLY A 26 -5.16 -10.07 -4.75
C GLY A 26 -4.15 -11.11 -4.25
N TRP A 27 -2.86 -10.90 -4.52
CA TRP A 27 -1.80 -11.77 -3.99
C TRP A 27 -1.76 -11.75 -2.45
N CYS A 28 -1.86 -10.57 -1.85
CA CYS A 28 -1.91 -10.46 -0.39
C CYS A 28 -3.10 -11.22 0.19
N LEU A 29 -4.26 -11.14 -0.44
CA LEU A 29 -5.46 -11.85 0.01
C LEU A 29 -5.31 -13.36 -0.08
N GLN A 30 -4.67 -13.87 -1.15
CA GLN A 30 -4.31 -15.29 -1.27
C GLN A 30 -3.38 -15.73 -0.13
N TYR A 31 -2.36 -14.92 0.20
CA TYR A 31 -1.45 -15.26 1.29
C TYR A 31 -2.14 -15.27 2.67
N VAL A 32 -3.08 -14.35 2.90
CA VAL A 32 -3.91 -14.38 4.11
C VAL A 32 -4.73 -15.65 4.17
N TYR A 33 -5.36 -16.03 3.07
CA TYR A 33 -6.13 -17.28 2.97
C TYR A 33 -5.25 -18.51 3.22
N ALA A 34 -4.11 -18.61 2.55
CA ALA A 34 -3.16 -19.71 2.70
C ALA A 34 -2.60 -19.82 4.13
N SER A 35 -2.35 -18.66 4.78
CA SER A 35 -1.92 -18.64 6.18
C SER A 35 -2.98 -19.16 7.14
N ILE A 36 -4.25 -18.79 6.93
CA ILE A 36 -5.37 -19.26 7.76
C ILE A 36 -5.60 -20.75 7.57
N MET A 37 -5.49 -21.25 6.33
CA MET A 37 -5.65 -22.67 6.01
C MET A 37 -4.44 -23.51 6.39
N GLY A 38 -3.34 -22.89 6.82
CA GLY A 38 -2.13 -23.60 7.21
C GLY A 38 -1.32 -24.14 6.03
N GLU A 39 -1.53 -23.63 4.81
CA GLU A 39 -0.78 -24.05 3.62
C GLU A 39 0.68 -23.56 3.62
N LEU A 40 0.99 -22.54 4.40
CA LEU A 40 2.32 -21.90 4.47
C LEU A 40 3.21 -22.48 5.59
N HIS A 41 2.94 -23.73 6.02
CA HIS A 41 3.77 -24.43 6.99
C HIS A 41 4.89 -25.19 6.27
N GLY A 42 6.15 -24.84 6.53
CA GLY A 42 7.26 -25.58 5.99
C GLY A 42 8.56 -24.78 5.88
N ASP A 43 9.47 -25.34 5.12
CA ASP A 43 10.80 -24.81 4.83
C ASP A 43 10.73 -23.45 4.11
N PRO A 44 11.66 -22.51 4.33
CA PRO A 44 11.76 -21.25 3.58
C PRO A 44 11.75 -21.42 2.06
N THR A 45 12.27 -22.54 1.57
CA THR A 45 12.24 -22.91 0.15
C THR A 45 10.83 -23.18 -0.37
N PHE A 46 9.97 -23.75 0.44
CA PHE A 46 8.56 -24.01 0.09
C PHE A 46 7.80 -22.69 -0.09
N VAL A 47 7.97 -21.75 0.83
CA VAL A 47 7.31 -20.42 0.75
C VAL A 47 7.75 -19.64 -0.48
N ALA A 48 9.04 -19.72 -0.83
CA ALA A 48 9.57 -19.07 -2.04
C ALA A 48 9.02 -19.70 -3.33
N ASN A 49 8.85 -21.02 -3.36
CA ASN A 49 8.28 -21.73 -4.51
C ASN A 49 6.76 -21.52 -4.61
N TYR A 50 6.06 -21.42 -3.48
CA TYR A 50 4.63 -21.14 -3.44
C TYR A 50 4.26 -19.88 -4.24
N PHE A 51 5.04 -18.81 -4.10
CA PHE A 51 4.81 -17.59 -4.88
C PHE A 51 5.00 -17.82 -6.38
N LYS A 52 6.02 -18.58 -6.77
CA LYS A 52 6.28 -18.89 -8.19
C LYS A 52 5.14 -19.70 -8.81
N GLU A 53 4.67 -20.72 -8.10
CA GLU A 53 3.55 -21.56 -8.56
C GLU A 53 2.26 -20.75 -8.63
N PHE A 54 1.97 -19.96 -7.60
CA PHE A 54 0.79 -19.12 -7.58
C PHE A 54 0.82 -18.04 -8.69
N SER A 55 1.95 -17.36 -8.89
CA SER A 55 2.06 -16.31 -9.91
C SER A 55 2.08 -16.84 -11.34
N ALA A 56 2.48 -18.10 -11.53
CA ALA A 56 2.47 -18.77 -12.82
C ALA A 56 1.09 -19.37 -13.19
N ASP A 57 0.20 -19.53 -12.22
CA ASP A 57 -1.16 -20.01 -12.47
C ASP A 57 -1.99 -18.94 -13.19
N PRO A 58 -2.60 -19.26 -14.34
CA PRO A 58 -3.36 -18.27 -15.10
C PRO A 58 -4.69 -17.87 -14.45
N ILE A 59 -5.23 -18.66 -13.53
CA ILE A 59 -6.59 -18.48 -12.99
C ILE A 59 -6.57 -17.91 -11.58
N ARG A 60 -5.74 -18.46 -10.69
CA ARG A 60 -5.73 -18.09 -9.26
C ARG A 60 -5.49 -16.58 -9.02
N PRO A 61 -4.46 -15.94 -9.60
CA PRO A 61 -4.24 -14.50 -9.40
C PRO A 61 -5.41 -13.65 -9.91
N VAL A 62 -6.04 -14.06 -11.01
CA VAL A 62 -7.20 -13.36 -11.59
C VAL A 62 -8.41 -13.46 -10.67
N MET A 63 -8.71 -14.63 -10.12
CA MET A 63 -9.82 -14.81 -9.18
C MET A 63 -9.68 -13.90 -7.95
N TRP A 64 -8.49 -13.86 -7.36
CA TRP A 64 -8.22 -13.01 -6.20
C TRP A 64 -8.24 -11.53 -6.52
N THR A 65 -7.80 -11.14 -7.71
CA THR A 65 -7.92 -9.78 -8.21
C THR A 65 -9.39 -9.37 -8.37
N VAL A 66 -10.23 -10.24 -8.93
CA VAL A 66 -11.69 -10.02 -9.03
C VAL A 66 -12.32 -9.90 -7.64
N ALA A 67 -11.92 -10.73 -6.68
CA ALA A 67 -12.40 -10.65 -5.30
C ALA A 67 -12.09 -9.28 -4.67
N ILE A 68 -10.87 -8.74 -4.86
CA ILE A 68 -10.51 -7.41 -4.41
C ILE A 68 -11.37 -6.32 -5.08
N PHE A 69 -11.59 -6.41 -6.39
CA PHE A 69 -12.46 -5.46 -7.08
C PHE A 69 -13.89 -5.48 -6.55
N LEU A 70 -14.42 -6.66 -6.23
CA LEU A 70 -15.75 -6.77 -5.63
C LEU A 70 -15.79 -6.13 -4.23
N ILE A 71 -14.79 -6.38 -3.39
CA ILE A 71 -14.68 -5.74 -2.06
C ILE A 71 -14.61 -4.23 -2.19
N CYS A 72 -13.74 -3.72 -3.06
CA CYS A 72 -13.63 -2.28 -3.33
C CYS A 72 -14.94 -1.69 -3.86
N HIS A 73 -15.63 -2.39 -4.76
CA HIS A 73 -16.91 -1.97 -5.32
C HIS A 73 -17.97 -1.82 -4.22
N PHE A 74 -18.07 -2.79 -3.31
CA PHE A 74 -18.98 -2.69 -2.16
C PHE A 74 -18.70 -1.48 -1.27
N VAL A 75 -17.43 -1.18 -1.02
CA VAL A 75 -17.04 -0.01 -0.23
C VAL A 75 -17.39 1.28 -0.95
N ILE A 76 -17.13 1.37 -2.26
CA ILE A 76 -17.34 2.59 -3.06
C ILE A 76 -18.82 2.89 -3.28
N ILE A 77 -19.68 1.89 -3.43
CA ILE A 77 -21.14 2.06 -3.58
C ILE A 77 -21.74 2.85 -2.41
N HIS A 78 -21.21 2.71 -1.21
CA HIS A 78 -21.66 3.44 -0.03
C HIS A 78 -21.17 4.90 0.01
N GLY A 79 -20.44 5.34 -1.03
CA GLY A 79 -19.92 6.69 -1.17
C GLY A 79 -18.72 6.99 -0.26
N VAL A 80 -18.26 8.25 -0.32
CA VAL A 80 -17.04 8.66 0.39
C VAL A 80 -17.23 8.61 1.91
N ARG A 81 -18.29 9.22 2.43
CA ARG A 81 -18.56 9.29 3.88
C ARG A 81 -19.04 7.97 4.48
N GLY A 82 -19.92 7.26 3.79
CA GLY A 82 -20.52 6.01 4.27
C GLY A 82 -19.63 4.78 4.03
N GLY A 83 -18.83 4.80 2.97
CA GLY A 83 -17.98 3.69 2.55
C GLY A 83 -16.50 3.91 2.90
N ILE A 84 -15.82 4.76 2.15
CA ILE A 84 -14.36 4.92 2.24
C ILE A 84 -13.95 5.42 3.64
N GLU A 85 -14.58 6.47 4.15
CA GLU A 85 -14.25 7.02 5.47
C GLU A 85 -14.50 6.02 6.59
N LYS A 86 -15.61 5.29 6.54
CA LYS A 86 -15.93 4.28 7.55
C LYS A 86 -14.99 3.09 7.50
N ALA A 87 -14.66 2.61 6.29
CA ALA A 87 -13.68 1.54 6.11
C ALA A 87 -12.30 1.95 6.63
N SER A 88 -11.83 3.16 6.30
CA SER A 88 -10.55 3.68 6.77
C SER A 88 -10.50 3.82 8.29
N LYS A 89 -11.56 4.30 8.94
CA LYS A 89 -11.62 4.41 10.40
C LYS A 89 -11.47 3.08 11.14
N VAL A 90 -11.84 1.98 10.51
CA VAL A 90 -11.65 0.63 11.07
C VAL A 90 -10.30 0.05 10.68
N MET A 91 -9.91 0.20 9.39
CA MET A 91 -8.71 -0.43 8.87
C MET A 91 -7.42 0.22 9.38
N MET A 92 -7.38 1.54 9.57
CA MET A 92 -6.17 2.22 10.03
C MET A 92 -5.76 1.83 11.45
N PRO A 93 -6.64 1.82 12.46
CA PRO A 93 -6.28 1.32 13.79
C PRO A 93 -5.87 -0.15 13.77
N LEU A 94 -6.56 -0.99 12.98
CA LEU A 94 -6.21 -2.39 12.83
C LEU A 94 -4.80 -2.56 12.23
N LEU A 95 -4.48 -1.80 11.18
CA LEU A 95 -3.15 -1.78 10.59
C LEU A 95 -2.08 -1.38 11.62
N PHE A 96 -2.36 -0.34 12.41
CA PHE A 96 -1.44 0.12 13.45
C PHE A 96 -1.17 -0.95 14.51
N ILE A 97 -2.22 -1.64 14.97
CA ILE A 97 -2.08 -2.75 15.93
C ILE A 97 -1.26 -3.90 15.33
N LEU A 98 -1.54 -4.28 14.08
CA LEU A 98 -0.78 -5.33 13.39
C LEU A 98 0.69 -4.95 13.23
N LEU A 99 0.99 -3.69 12.88
CA LEU A 99 2.36 -3.20 12.81
C LEU A 99 3.07 -3.29 14.15
N LEU A 100 2.41 -2.90 15.25
CA LEU A 100 2.98 -3.04 16.59
C LEU A 100 3.30 -4.50 16.93
N ILE A 101 2.40 -5.42 16.62
CA ILE A 101 2.61 -6.86 16.83
C ILE A 101 3.83 -7.35 16.03
N ILE A 102 3.94 -6.97 14.77
CA ILE A 102 5.08 -7.34 13.92
C ILE A 102 6.39 -6.75 14.45
N VAL A 103 6.39 -5.49 14.86
CA VAL A 103 7.59 -4.84 15.43
C VAL A 103 8.03 -5.57 16.71
N VAL A 104 7.11 -5.83 17.63
CA VAL A 104 7.43 -6.55 18.87
C VAL A 104 7.94 -7.95 18.56
N SER A 105 7.26 -8.71 17.68
CA SER A 105 7.70 -10.03 17.28
C SER A 105 9.08 -10.03 16.64
N SER A 106 9.38 -9.04 15.78
CA SER A 106 10.68 -8.90 15.13
C SER A 106 11.79 -8.55 16.13
N CYS A 107 11.50 -7.74 17.13
CA CYS A 107 12.46 -7.39 18.19
C CYS A 107 12.79 -8.58 19.13
N LEU A 108 11.92 -9.58 19.19
CA LEU A 108 12.13 -10.80 19.99
C LEU A 108 12.97 -11.86 19.28
N LEU A 109 13.29 -11.69 18.01
CA LEU A 109 14.13 -12.63 17.24
C LEU A 109 15.60 -12.56 17.70
N PRO A 110 16.34 -13.67 17.68
CA PRO A 110 17.73 -13.74 18.17
C PRO A 110 18.68 -12.73 17.48
N ASP A 111 18.47 -12.41 16.21
CA ASP A 111 19.30 -11.49 15.41
C ASP A 111 18.68 -10.09 15.27
N ALA A 112 17.67 -9.74 16.05
CA ALA A 112 16.99 -8.44 15.99
C ALA A 112 17.94 -7.24 16.12
N GLY A 113 18.99 -7.37 16.93
CA GLY A 113 20.00 -6.33 17.12
C GLY A 113 20.68 -5.89 15.82
N LYS A 114 20.97 -6.82 14.92
CA LYS A 114 21.59 -6.51 13.61
C LYS A 114 20.62 -5.71 12.71
N GLY A 115 19.33 -6.06 12.74
CA GLY A 115 18.29 -5.33 12.01
C GLY A 115 18.09 -3.91 12.54
N ILE A 116 18.06 -3.75 13.85
CA ILE A 116 17.95 -2.44 14.51
C ILE A 116 19.17 -1.57 14.22
N GLU A 117 20.38 -2.14 14.31
CA GLU A 117 21.61 -1.44 13.98
C GLU A 117 21.60 -0.97 12.50
N PHE A 118 21.20 -1.83 11.57
CA PHE A 118 21.08 -1.47 10.15
C PHE A 118 20.10 -0.32 9.92
N LEU A 119 18.98 -0.32 10.62
CA LEU A 119 17.93 0.69 10.47
C LEU A 119 18.30 2.04 11.08
N LEU A 120 18.92 2.02 12.27
CA LEU A 120 19.17 3.23 13.08
C LEU A 120 20.58 3.79 12.94
N LYS A 121 21.53 3.01 12.44
CA LYS A 121 22.92 3.46 12.27
C LYS A 121 23.12 4.03 10.86
N PRO A 122 23.12 5.37 10.71
CA PRO A 122 23.29 5.97 9.39
C PRO A 122 24.72 5.77 8.90
N ASP A 123 24.86 5.24 7.71
CA ASP A 123 26.14 5.13 7.01
C ASP A 123 26.20 6.16 5.88
N PHE A 124 26.64 7.36 6.21
CA PHE A 124 26.74 8.46 5.25
C PHE A 124 27.74 8.18 4.11
N GLY A 125 28.67 7.22 4.29
CA GLY A 125 29.60 6.82 3.25
C GLY A 125 28.97 6.09 2.08
N LYS A 126 27.77 5.54 2.27
CA LYS A 126 26.99 4.83 1.23
C LYS A 126 25.96 5.72 0.53
N VAL A 127 25.84 6.98 0.94
CA VAL A 127 24.89 7.92 0.34
C VAL A 127 25.46 8.45 -0.96
N ASP A 128 25.02 7.90 -2.08
CA ASP A 128 25.34 8.35 -3.42
C ASP A 128 24.14 9.03 -4.10
N ARG A 129 24.34 9.49 -5.33
CA ARG A 129 23.28 10.11 -6.14
C ARG A 129 22.07 9.16 -6.34
N ASN A 130 22.33 7.86 -6.48
CA ASN A 130 21.27 6.88 -6.73
C ASN A 130 20.40 6.68 -5.48
N VAL A 131 21.01 6.65 -4.30
CA VAL A 131 20.28 6.59 -3.02
C VAL A 131 19.37 7.79 -2.88
N PHE A 132 19.87 9.00 -3.20
CA PHE A 132 19.06 10.21 -3.15
C PHE A 132 17.90 10.18 -4.14
N LEU A 133 18.13 9.76 -5.40
CA LEU A 133 17.07 9.66 -6.41
C LEU A 133 16.03 8.61 -6.04
N ASN A 134 16.46 7.48 -5.51
CA ASN A 134 15.53 6.42 -5.06
C ASN A 134 14.69 6.88 -3.87
N ALA A 135 15.31 7.55 -2.90
CA ALA A 135 14.58 8.11 -1.75
C ALA A 135 13.57 9.19 -2.19
N LEU A 136 13.94 10.04 -3.14
CA LEU A 136 13.04 11.03 -3.72
C LEU A 136 11.87 10.36 -4.46
N GLY A 137 12.15 9.37 -5.29
CA GLY A 137 11.12 8.59 -5.99
C GLY A 137 10.16 7.89 -5.03
N GLN A 138 10.69 7.29 -3.96
CA GLN A 138 9.87 6.66 -2.93
C GLN A 138 9.02 7.69 -2.16
N SER A 139 9.54 8.88 -1.92
CA SER A 139 8.79 9.97 -1.28
C SER A 139 7.61 10.41 -2.14
N PHE A 140 7.82 10.64 -3.45
CA PHE A 140 6.74 10.97 -4.39
C PHE A 140 5.67 9.88 -4.44
N TYR A 141 6.09 8.62 -4.45
CA TYR A 141 5.19 7.49 -4.46
C TYR A 141 4.36 7.39 -3.17
N SER A 142 5.00 7.51 -2.01
CA SER A 142 4.32 7.43 -0.70
C SER A 142 3.33 8.56 -0.47
N MET A 143 3.62 9.76 -0.98
CA MET A 143 2.74 10.92 -0.89
C MET A 143 1.71 11.00 -2.03
N SER A 144 1.72 10.03 -2.95
CA SER A 144 0.82 9.99 -4.12
C SER A 144 0.85 11.27 -4.97
N ILE A 145 2.04 11.89 -5.09
CA ILE A 145 2.22 13.13 -5.86
C ILE A 145 2.11 12.81 -7.35
N GLY A 146 1.32 13.61 -8.10
CA GLY A 146 1.13 13.43 -9.54
C GLY A 146 0.14 12.34 -9.93
N MET A 147 -0.53 11.69 -8.97
CA MET A 147 -1.52 10.64 -9.21
C MET A 147 -2.97 11.15 -9.23
N GLY A 148 -3.20 12.43 -9.03
CA GLY A 148 -4.54 13.02 -8.95
C GLY A 148 -5.34 12.68 -7.68
N CYS A 149 -4.85 11.78 -6.82
CA CYS A 149 -5.54 11.32 -5.62
C CYS A 149 -5.83 12.48 -4.66
N ILE A 150 -4.83 13.31 -4.37
CA ILE A 150 -4.95 14.47 -3.47
C ILE A 150 -5.94 15.50 -4.04
N CYS A 151 -5.92 15.74 -5.35
CA CYS A 151 -6.86 16.63 -6.03
C CYS A 151 -8.29 16.10 -5.92
N THR A 152 -8.47 14.79 -6.08
CA THR A 152 -9.76 14.13 -5.93
C THR A 152 -10.30 14.26 -4.49
N TYR A 153 -9.48 13.96 -3.49
CA TYR A 153 -9.89 14.15 -2.08
C TYR A 153 -10.20 15.61 -1.75
N ALA A 154 -9.39 16.54 -2.26
CA ALA A 154 -9.61 17.97 -2.05
C ALA A 154 -10.95 18.45 -2.63
N SER A 155 -11.47 17.83 -3.70
CA SER A 155 -12.77 18.17 -4.28
C SER A 155 -13.96 17.89 -3.35
N TYR A 156 -13.79 17.01 -2.37
CA TYR A 156 -14.83 16.68 -1.36
C TYR A 156 -14.76 17.54 -0.10
N PHE A 157 -13.76 18.40 0.03
CA PHE A 157 -13.67 19.29 1.20
C PHE A 157 -14.76 20.37 1.17
N SER A 158 -15.30 20.66 2.34
CA SER A 158 -16.23 21.77 2.48
C SER A 158 -15.48 23.10 2.32
N ARG A 159 -16.18 24.15 1.85
CA ARG A 159 -15.60 25.51 1.72
C ARG A 159 -15.13 26.11 3.05
N GLN A 160 -15.55 25.53 4.18
CA GLN A 160 -15.17 25.99 5.53
C GLN A 160 -13.92 25.26 6.06
N THR A 161 -13.38 24.27 5.33
CA THR A 161 -12.21 23.50 5.77
C THR A 161 -10.95 24.35 5.66
N ASN A 162 -10.25 24.54 6.77
CA ASN A 162 -8.98 25.23 6.78
C ASN A 162 -7.86 24.26 6.37
N LEU A 163 -7.50 24.29 5.08
CA LEU A 163 -6.52 23.38 4.49
C LEU A 163 -5.14 23.53 5.13
N LEU A 164 -4.74 24.76 5.49
CA LEU A 164 -3.43 25.00 6.12
C LEU A 164 -3.35 24.33 7.48
N LYS A 165 -4.40 24.47 8.30
CA LYS A 165 -4.46 23.80 9.60
C LYS A 165 -4.43 22.29 9.48
N SER A 166 -5.15 21.73 8.52
CA SER A 166 -5.16 20.29 8.25
C SER A 166 -3.80 19.79 7.79
N ALA A 167 -3.11 20.53 6.92
CA ALA A 167 -1.78 20.18 6.44
C ALA A 167 -0.69 20.20 7.53
N ILE A 168 -0.84 21.06 8.54
CA ILE A 168 0.11 21.13 9.67
C ILE A 168 -0.17 19.98 10.68
N GLN A 169 -1.39 19.44 10.70
CA GLN A 169 -1.78 18.36 11.61
C GLN A 169 -1.45 16.96 11.08
N ILE A 170 -1.10 16.83 9.80
CA ILE A 170 -0.65 15.59 9.17
C ILE A 170 0.86 15.46 9.29
#